data_c14d30496164774fe7b0c702b36c8acf
#
_entry.id   c14d30496164774fe7b0c702b36c8acf
#
_cell.length_a   1.000
_cell.length_b   1.000
_cell.length_c   1.000
_cell.angle_alpha   90.00
_cell.angle_beta   90.00
_cell.angle_gamma   90.00
#
_symmetry.space_group_name_H-M   'P 1'
#
loop_
_entity.id
_entity.type
_entity.pdbx_description
1 polymer ?
#
loop_
_entity_poly.entity_id
_entity_poly.type
_entity_poly.pdbx_seq_one_letter_code
_entity_poly.pdbx_strand_id
1 'polypeptide(L)'
;MADNKNLTPRAEDFSTWYNEVVQRAELADYSPVRGSMVIRPWGYGIWENMQRALDEMFKETGHENAYFPLLIPLSFIEKEKEHIEGFAPELAVVTKAGGKELEEPYVIRPTSETIIYSMYAKWVQSYRDLPILMNQWANVMRWEMRTRLFLRTAEFLWQEGHTAHATAGEAEEETLMILDIYRKFMEDWIGMPPITGLKSESEKFAGAVRSYSCEALMQDNKALQAGTSHFLGQNFARQFDLKFQSEGGQEEYAWNTSWGVSTRLIGGLVMTHGDDKGLIVPPRLAPTQVVIVPILKGEDSSLVLEKTKEVENRLKAAGVRVKIDARDNVSPGVKYYEWERKGVPYRMEIGPKDIEKGSVALARRVVPDGDKRKSFVLEDQAVAEMPNLLEEFQTELRDASVARREENTVRGVNTINELQEALDGGAGFVFTGWNGDPSVEEEVKGLTKATIRCLPSEEFRSPRTPVKCVSGSGESVTEVAWARAY
;
A
#
# COMPACT_ATOMS: atom_id res chain seq x y z
N MET A 1 16.16 23.03 19.79
CA MET A 1 16.55 21.92 20.69
C MET A 1 16.01 20.65 20.06
N ALA A 2 16.87 19.73 19.64
CA ALA A 2 16.42 18.44 19.10
C ALA A 2 15.72 17.69 20.24
N ASP A 3 14.45 17.40 20.06
CA ASP A 3 13.65 16.63 21.01
C ASP A 3 14.19 15.21 21.02
N ASN A 4 15.05 14.91 22.00
CA ASN A 4 15.81 13.67 22.11
C ASN A 4 14.99 12.55 22.79
N LYS A 5 13.68 12.60 22.63
CA LYS A 5 12.81 11.53 23.11
C LYS A 5 12.93 10.30 22.21
N ASN A 6 13.26 9.17 22.80
CA ASN A 6 13.15 7.88 22.13
C ASN A 6 11.73 7.65 21.63
N LEU A 7 11.59 6.83 20.59
CA LEU A 7 10.27 6.35 20.19
C LEU A 7 9.66 5.52 21.30
N THR A 8 8.34 5.55 21.44
CA THR A 8 7.60 4.59 22.25
C THR A 8 7.90 3.18 21.73
N PRO A 9 8.31 2.22 22.57
CA PRO A 9 8.56 0.86 22.10
C PRO A 9 7.31 0.23 21.47
N ARG A 10 7.46 -0.48 20.34
CA ARG A 10 6.34 -1.16 19.65
C ARG A 10 5.56 -2.09 20.54
N ALA A 11 6.27 -2.81 21.44
CA ALA A 11 5.67 -3.76 22.36
C ALA A 11 4.85 -3.08 23.47
N GLU A 12 5.09 -1.80 23.76
CA GLU A 12 4.38 -1.03 24.78
C GLU A 12 3.09 -0.42 24.19
N ASP A 13 3.21 0.32 23.07
CA ASP A 13 2.08 0.91 22.37
C ASP A 13 2.38 1.06 20.88
N PHE A 14 1.95 0.07 20.10
CA PHE A 14 2.14 0.04 18.65
C PHE A 14 1.46 1.21 17.94
N SER A 15 0.33 1.69 18.46
CA SER A 15 -0.40 2.83 17.87
C SER A 15 0.35 4.15 18.05
N THR A 16 0.85 4.42 19.24
CA THR A 16 1.67 5.60 19.54
C THR A 16 2.99 5.53 18.77
N TRP A 17 3.68 4.39 18.80
CA TRP A 17 4.88 4.16 18.01
C TRP A 17 4.69 4.49 16.54
N TYR A 18 3.63 3.98 15.91
CA TYR A 18 3.33 4.23 14.50
C TYR A 18 3.23 5.73 14.18
N ASN A 19 2.46 6.47 14.97
CA ASN A 19 2.30 7.91 14.76
C ASN A 19 3.62 8.68 14.94
N GLU A 20 4.40 8.28 15.94
CA GLU A 20 5.72 8.86 16.17
C GLU A 20 6.70 8.58 15.03
N VAL A 21 6.72 7.35 14.48
CA VAL A 21 7.55 7.01 13.32
C VAL A 21 7.16 7.85 12.12
N VAL A 22 5.86 7.94 11.79
CA VAL A 22 5.37 8.73 10.64
C VAL A 22 5.82 10.19 10.73
N GLN A 23 5.67 10.81 11.90
CA GLN A 23 6.05 12.23 12.08
C GLN A 23 7.56 12.43 12.15
N ARG A 24 8.28 11.61 12.92
CA ARG A 24 9.72 11.78 13.15
C ARG A 24 10.58 11.35 11.96
N ALA A 25 10.11 10.41 11.14
CA ALA A 25 10.73 10.10 9.85
C ALA A 25 10.37 11.14 8.77
N GLU A 26 9.60 12.17 9.13
CA GLU A 26 9.16 13.22 8.21
C GLU A 26 8.35 12.70 7.01
N LEU A 27 7.50 11.69 7.22
CA LEU A 27 6.64 11.15 6.17
C LEU A 27 5.41 12.02 5.94
N ALA A 28 4.71 12.38 7.01
CA ALA A 28 3.52 13.21 6.97
C ALA A 28 3.32 13.97 8.29
N ASP A 29 2.45 14.97 8.25
CA ASP A 29 2.01 15.73 9.40
C ASP A 29 0.52 16.06 9.29
N TYR A 30 -0.09 16.43 10.40
CA TYR A 30 -1.48 16.88 10.44
C TYR A 30 -1.64 18.24 9.77
N SER A 31 -2.68 18.37 8.96
CA SER A 31 -3.01 19.66 8.33
C SER A 31 -3.98 20.47 9.18
N PRO A 32 -4.13 21.79 8.89
CA PRO A 32 -5.22 22.61 9.48
C PRO A 32 -6.61 22.13 9.06
N VAL A 33 -6.73 21.40 7.95
CA VAL A 33 -7.98 20.79 7.49
C VAL A 33 -8.19 19.49 8.26
N ARG A 34 -9.26 19.45 9.06
CA ARG A 34 -9.56 18.31 9.92
C ARG A 34 -9.61 17.01 9.14
N GLY A 35 -8.85 16.01 9.58
CA GLY A 35 -8.83 14.69 8.99
C GLY A 35 -7.92 14.55 7.77
N SER A 36 -7.41 15.64 7.23
CA SER A 36 -6.46 15.62 6.11
C SER A 36 -5.01 15.69 6.61
N MET A 37 -4.09 15.15 5.82
CA MET A 37 -2.66 15.18 6.13
C MET A 37 -1.88 15.98 5.10
N VAL A 38 -0.71 16.47 5.52
CA VAL A 38 0.33 16.95 4.61
C VAL A 38 1.35 15.83 4.44
N ILE A 39 1.50 15.31 3.24
CA ILE A 39 2.59 14.36 2.95
C ILE A 39 3.86 15.18 2.72
N ARG A 40 4.87 14.95 3.57
CA ARG A 40 6.14 15.68 3.51
C ARG A 40 7.04 15.12 2.39
N PRO A 41 8.08 15.85 1.96
CA PRO A 41 8.89 15.43 0.81
C PRO A 41 9.48 14.02 0.91
N TRP A 42 9.83 13.53 2.11
CA TRP A 42 10.35 12.18 2.29
C TRP A 42 9.27 11.11 2.05
N GLY A 43 8.08 11.31 2.62
CA GLY A 43 6.92 10.43 2.38
C GLY A 43 6.45 10.48 0.93
N TYR A 44 6.44 11.70 0.34
CA TYR A 44 6.04 11.85 -1.06
C TYR A 44 7.02 11.18 -2.02
N GLY A 45 8.32 11.25 -1.76
CA GLY A 45 9.32 10.54 -2.57
C GLY A 45 9.18 9.02 -2.53
N ILE A 46 8.72 8.44 -1.40
CA ILE A 46 8.35 7.02 -1.34
C ILE A 46 7.12 6.76 -2.23
N TRP A 47 6.11 7.62 -2.17
CA TRP A 47 4.91 7.51 -3.01
C TRP A 47 5.25 7.61 -4.51
N GLU A 48 6.11 8.54 -4.92
CA GLU A 48 6.57 8.68 -6.31
C GLU A 48 7.25 7.39 -6.83
N ASN A 49 8.05 6.73 -5.97
CA ASN A 49 8.67 5.45 -6.34
C ASN A 49 7.63 4.32 -6.43
N MET A 50 6.61 4.28 -5.54
CA MET A 50 5.48 3.35 -5.63
C MET A 50 4.68 3.58 -6.91
N GLN A 51 4.36 4.85 -7.18
CA GLN A 51 3.62 5.26 -8.37
C GLN A 51 4.35 4.84 -9.65
N ARG A 52 5.66 5.12 -9.75
CA ARG A 52 6.45 4.75 -10.92
C ARG A 52 6.43 3.25 -11.18
N ALA A 53 6.68 2.46 -10.15
CA ALA A 53 6.72 1.01 -10.27
C ALA A 53 5.36 0.41 -10.71
N LEU A 54 4.27 0.82 -10.06
CA LEU A 54 2.94 0.37 -10.42
C LEU A 54 2.50 0.86 -11.81
N ASP A 55 2.81 2.10 -12.16
CA ASP A 55 2.48 2.68 -13.47
C ASP A 55 3.18 1.92 -14.61
N GLU A 56 4.43 1.51 -14.41
CA GLU A 56 5.14 0.64 -15.34
C GLU A 56 4.45 -0.73 -15.48
N MET A 57 4.08 -1.37 -14.37
CA MET A 57 3.38 -2.67 -14.39
C MET A 57 2.02 -2.60 -15.09
N PHE A 58 1.26 -1.50 -14.91
CA PHE A 58 -0.01 -1.29 -15.62
C PHE A 58 0.21 -1.07 -17.12
N LYS A 59 1.22 -0.30 -17.52
CA LYS A 59 1.52 -0.07 -18.93
C LYS A 59 1.99 -1.33 -19.66
N GLU A 60 2.69 -2.23 -18.97
CA GLU A 60 3.06 -3.54 -19.52
C GLU A 60 1.85 -4.40 -19.89
N THR A 61 0.71 -4.19 -19.24
CA THR A 61 -0.57 -4.86 -19.55
C THR A 61 -1.49 -4.05 -20.46
N GLY A 62 -1.00 -2.93 -21.03
CA GLY A 62 -1.71 -2.12 -22.01
C GLY A 62 -2.61 -1.03 -21.44
N HIS A 63 -2.55 -0.78 -20.14
CA HIS A 63 -3.32 0.30 -19.52
C HIS A 63 -2.75 1.68 -19.84
N GLU A 64 -3.65 2.66 -19.97
CA GLU A 64 -3.31 4.05 -20.22
C GLU A 64 -3.79 4.93 -19.07
N ASN A 65 -3.01 5.98 -18.78
CA ASN A 65 -3.39 6.96 -17.77
C ASN A 65 -4.36 7.99 -18.35
N ALA A 66 -5.44 8.26 -17.62
CA ALA A 66 -6.38 9.33 -17.90
C ALA A 66 -6.61 10.22 -16.67
N TYR A 67 -7.33 11.31 -16.83
CA TYR A 67 -7.73 12.17 -15.71
C TYR A 67 -9.19 12.57 -15.86
N PHE A 68 -9.98 12.35 -14.83
CA PHE A 68 -11.39 12.72 -14.75
C PHE A 68 -11.60 13.80 -13.68
N PRO A 69 -12.65 14.63 -13.82
CA PRO A 69 -12.91 15.74 -12.92
C PRO A 69 -13.02 15.34 -11.45
N LEU A 70 -12.53 16.22 -10.56
CA LEU A 70 -12.67 16.09 -9.11
C LEU A 70 -14.13 16.15 -8.66
N LEU A 71 -14.93 17.01 -9.30
CA LEU A 71 -16.33 17.26 -8.97
C LEU A 71 -17.25 16.38 -9.81
N ILE A 72 -18.15 15.67 -9.14
CA ILE A 72 -19.14 14.78 -9.76
C ILE A 72 -20.53 15.36 -9.46
N PRO A 73 -21.45 15.50 -10.45
CA PRO A 73 -22.83 15.87 -10.17
C PRO A 73 -23.46 14.93 -9.12
N LEU A 74 -24.16 15.50 -8.13
CA LEU A 74 -24.78 14.69 -7.08
C LEU A 74 -25.77 13.67 -7.67
N SER A 75 -26.49 14.06 -8.73
CA SER A 75 -27.40 13.17 -9.46
C SER A 75 -26.75 11.90 -10.03
N PHE A 76 -25.43 11.93 -10.32
CA PHE A 76 -24.70 10.74 -10.78
C PHE A 76 -24.49 9.74 -9.67
N ILE A 77 -24.21 10.22 -8.47
CA ILE A 77 -24.08 9.36 -7.28
C ILE A 77 -25.45 8.76 -6.93
N GLU A 78 -26.54 9.55 -7.02
CA GLU A 78 -27.92 9.13 -6.73
C GLU A 78 -28.49 8.09 -7.69
N LYS A 79 -27.93 7.95 -8.90
CA LYS A 79 -28.35 6.90 -9.85
C LYS A 79 -27.98 5.50 -9.38
N GLU A 80 -26.89 5.37 -8.61
CA GLU A 80 -26.39 4.11 -8.07
C GLU A 80 -26.77 3.96 -6.60
N LYS A 81 -27.94 3.38 -6.32
CA LYS A 81 -28.52 3.31 -4.98
C LYS A 81 -27.63 2.53 -3.99
N GLU A 82 -27.04 1.41 -4.41
CA GLU A 82 -26.15 0.63 -3.56
C GLU A 82 -24.84 1.38 -3.28
N HIS A 83 -24.35 2.12 -4.26
CA HIS A 83 -23.16 2.95 -4.14
C HIS A 83 -23.38 4.10 -3.14
N ILE A 84 -24.58 4.73 -3.18
CA ILE A 84 -24.97 5.77 -2.23
C ILE A 84 -25.00 5.20 -0.80
N GLU A 85 -25.64 4.08 -0.59
CA GLU A 85 -25.74 3.47 0.75
C GLU A 85 -24.36 3.22 1.37
N GLY A 86 -23.35 2.88 0.55
CA GLY A 86 -21.95 2.71 0.98
C GLY A 86 -21.21 4.00 1.28
N PHE A 87 -21.47 5.09 0.55
CA PHE A 87 -20.70 6.35 0.64
C PHE A 87 -21.47 7.56 1.22
N ALA A 88 -22.79 7.52 1.31
CA ALA A 88 -23.59 8.66 1.72
C ALA A 88 -23.12 9.36 3.02
N PRO A 89 -22.68 8.64 4.07
CA PRO A 89 -22.20 9.27 5.28
C PRO A 89 -20.86 10.00 5.14
N GLU A 90 -20.12 9.72 4.07
CA GLU A 90 -18.74 10.18 3.84
C GLU A 90 -18.61 11.22 2.72
N LEU A 91 -19.73 11.69 2.14
CA LEU A 91 -19.70 12.64 1.04
C LEU A 91 -19.36 14.06 1.49
N ALA A 92 -18.42 14.71 0.78
CA ALA A 92 -18.21 16.14 0.86
C ALA A 92 -18.93 16.81 -0.31
N VAL A 93 -19.92 17.65 -0.02
CA VAL A 93 -20.82 18.25 -1.01
C VAL A 93 -20.52 19.74 -1.19
N VAL A 94 -20.34 20.17 -2.44
CA VAL A 94 -20.18 21.57 -2.84
C VAL A 94 -21.52 22.10 -3.31
N THR A 95 -22.09 23.03 -2.55
CA THR A 95 -23.39 23.68 -2.85
C THR A 95 -23.24 25.09 -3.40
N LYS A 96 -22.03 25.68 -3.31
CA LYS A 96 -21.77 27.07 -3.69
C LYS A 96 -20.47 27.20 -4.44
N ALA A 97 -20.48 27.88 -5.56
CA ALA A 97 -19.28 28.23 -6.33
C ALA A 97 -19.47 29.58 -7.05
N GLY A 98 -18.35 30.29 -7.33
CA GLY A 98 -18.41 31.61 -7.99
C GLY A 98 -19.24 32.64 -7.25
N GLY A 99 -19.41 32.52 -5.92
CA GLY A 99 -20.21 33.43 -5.10
C GLY A 99 -21.73 33.20 -5.14
N LYS A 100 -22.19 32.15 -5.84
CA LYS A 100 -23.62 31.79 -6.01
C LYS A 100 -23.88 30.37 -5.57
N GLU A 101 -25.12 30.10 -5.11
CA GLU A 101 -25.60 28.73 -4.95
C GLU A 101 -25.64 28.04 -6.32
N LEU A 102 -25.27 26.75 -6.33
CA LEU A 102 -25.33 25.92 -7.53
C LEU A 102 -26.76 25.40 -7.75
N GLU A 103 -27.21 25.35 -8.99
CA GLU A 103 -28.50 24.73 -9.34
C GLU A 103 -28.49 23.24 -9.03
N GLU A 104 -27.36 22.56 -9.28
CA GLU A 104 -27.11 21.18 -8.89
C GLU A 104 -25.86 21.12 -8.01
N PRO A 105 -25.91 20.52 -6.82
CA PRO A 105 -24.72 20.29 -5.99
C PRO A 105 -23.74 19.33 -6.66
N TYR A 106 -22.45 19.54 -6.38
CA TYR A 106 -21.40 18.61 -6.76
C TYR A 106 -20.82 17.89 -5.55
N VAL A 107 -20.39 16.67 -5.75
CA VAL A 107 -19.66 15.87 -4.75
C VAL A 107 -18.17 15.91 -5.09
N ILE A 108 -17.34 16.14 -4.09
CA ILE A 108 -15.91 15.85 -4.24
C ILE A 108 -15.78 14.34 -4.29
N ARG A 109 -15.22 13.79 -5.37
CA ARG A 109 -15.22 12.35 -5.66
C ARG A 109 -14.76 11.50 -4.47
N PRO A 110 -15.58 10.57 -3.99
CA PRO A 110 -15.14 9.54 -3.02
C PRO A 110 -14.50 8.34 -3.74
N THR A 111 -14.84 8.18 -5.01
CA THR A 111 -14.39 7.24 -6.03
C THR A 111 -14.95 7.71 -7.38
N SER A 112 -14.51 7.17 -8.50
CA SER A 112 -14.79 7.77 -9.81
C SER A 112 -15.63 6.90 -10.75
N GLU A 113 -16.18 5.77 -10.33
CA GLU A 113 -16.97 4.86 -11.18
C GLU A 113 -18.03 5.61 -11.97
N THR A 114 -18.83 6.43 -11.28
CA THR A 114 -20.00 7.09 -11.88
C THR A 114 -19.62 8.08 -12.98
N ILE A 115 -18.60 8.91 -12.76
CA ILE A 115 -18.15 9.88 -13.78
C ILE A 115 -17.42 9.16 -14.92
N ILE A 116 -16.63 8.13 -14.64
CA ILE A 116 -15.86 7.41 -15.64
C ILE A 116 -16.79 6.62 -16.57
N TYR A 117 -17.69 5.81 -16.04
CA TYR A 117 -18.59 5.02 -16.87
C TYR A 117 -19.60 5.86 -17.63
N SER A 118 -20.00 7.03 -17.12
CA SER A 118 -20.79 7.99 -17.89
C SER A 118 -20.05 8.53 -19.12
N MET A 119 -18.72 8.62 -19.05
CA MET A 119 -17.90 9.03 -20.19
C MET A 119 -17.65 7.88 -21.16
N TYR A 120 -17.43 6.66 -20.63
CA TYR A 120 -17.30 5.46 -21.47
C TYR A 120 -18.57 5.22 -22.30
N ALA A 121 -19.76 5.47 -21.75
CA ALA A 121 -21.02 5.39 -22.48
C ALA A 121 -21.08 6.33 -23.69
N LYS A 122 -20.31 7.41 -23.71
CA LYS A 122 -20.20 8.32 -24.87
C LYS A 122 -19.13 7.88 -25.87
N TRP A 123 -18.08 7.19 -25.39
CA TRP A 123 -16.93 6.83 -26.22
C TRP A 123 -17.10 5.48 -26.91
N VAL A 124 -17.76 4.53 -26.24
CA VAL A 124 -18.00 3.19 -26.75
C VAL A 124 -19.22 3.16 -27.65
N GLN A 125 -19.05 2.69 -28.88
CA GLN A 125 -20.12 2.52 -29.87
C GLN A 125 -20.19 1.08 -30.39
N SER A 126 -19.06 0.43 -30.52
CA SER A 126 -18.94 -0.93 -31.03
C SER A 126 -17.93 -1.77 -30.27
N TYR A 127 -17.95 -3.08 -30.48
CA TYR A 127 -17.00 -4.01 -29.90
C TYR A 127 -15.53 -3.67 -30.24
N ARG A 128 -15.28 -2.87 -31.30
CA ARG A 128 -13.94 -2.43 -31.70
C ARG A 128 -13.36 -1.35 -30.78
N ASP A 129 -14.21 -0.72 -29.97
CA ASP A 129 -13.80 0.29 -29.00
C ASP A 129 -13.43 -0.35 -27.64
N LEU A 130 -13.57 -1.68 -27.54
CA LEU A 130 -13.29 -2.47 -26.36
C LEU A 130 -12.06 -3.38 -26.55
N PRO A 131 -11.28 -3.68 -25.51
CA PRO A 131 -11.46 -3.18 -24.15
C PRO A 131 -11.00 -1.73 -23.98
N ILE A 132 -11.61 -1.00 -23.03
CA ILE A 132 -11.06 0.23 -22.50
C ILE A 132 -10.30 -0.13 -21.21
N LEU A 133 -9.00 0.20 -21.15
CA LEU A 133 -8.12 -0.11 -20.04
C LEU A 133 -7.50 1.19 -19.52
N MET A 134 -8.15 1.81 -18.52
CA MET A 134 -7.70 3.10 -18.00
C MET A 134 -7.39 3.08 -16.52
N ASN A 135 -6.33 3.82 -16.19
CA ASN A 135 -5.88 4.11 -14.84
C ASN A 135 -5.90 5.62 -14.58
N GLN A 136 -6.14 6.02 -13.36
CA GLN A 136 -6.07 7.40 -12.90
C GLN A 136 -5.29 7.50 -11.61
N TRP A 137 -4.26 8.36 -11.60
CA TRP A 137 -3.59 8.82 -10.39
C TRP A 137 -4.25 10.10 -9.90
N ALA A 138 -4.83 10.06 -8.71
CA ALA A 138 -5.68 11.16 -8.24
C ALA A 138 -5.76 11.21 -6.71
N ASN A 139 -6.47 12.21 -6.19
CA ASN A 139 -6.96 12.25 -4.83
C ASN A 139 -8.45 11.91 -4.80
N VAL A 140 -8.92 11.46 -3.65
CA VAL A 140 -10.34 11.31 -3.32
C VAL A 140 -10.59 11.81 -1.90
N MET A 141 -11.86 12.12 -1.61
CA MET A 141 -12.27 12.58 -0.28
C MET A 141 -13.40 11.70 0.26
N ARG A 142 -13.17 11.14 1.45
CA ARG A 142 -14.15 10.41 2.25
C ARG A 142 -14.16 10.99 3.64
N TRP A 143 -15.27 11.54 4.09
CA TRP A 143 -15.35 12.27 5.36
C TRP A 143 -15.20 11.32 6.54
N GLU A 144 -13.98 11.18 7.03
CA GLU A 144 -13.60 10.23 8.06
C GLU A 144 -13.60 10.88 9.45
N MET A 145 -14.24 10.24 10.41
CA MET A 145 -14.34 10.75 11.78
C MET A 145 -13.17 10.34 12.68
N ARG A 146 -12.53 9.20 12.39
CA ARG A 146 -11.41 8.65 13.18
C ARG A 146 -10.18 8.54 12.31
N THR A 147 -9.46 9.64 12.21
CA THR A 147 -8.33 9.73 11.28
C THR A 147 -7.04 9.22 11.87
N ARG A 148 -6.20 8.61 11.01
CA ARG A 148 -4.85 8.17 11.29
C ARG A 148 -3.99 8.34 10.03
N LEU A 149 -2.87 9.04 10.14
CA LEU A 149 -2.00 9.37 9.00
C LEU A 149 -1.73 8.13 8.12
N PHE A 150 -1.88 8.25 6.81
CA PHE A 150 -1.82 7.23 5.76
C PHE A 150 -2.88 6.11 5.85
N LEU A 151 -3.28 5.65 7.01
CA LEU A 151 -4.17 4.49 7.15
C LEU A 151 -5.63 4.85 6.93
N ARG A 152 -6.05 6.02 7.47
CA ARG A 152 -7.43 6.49 7.41
C ARG A 152 -7.44 8.01 7.52
N THR A 153 -7.55 8.69 6.39
CA THR A 153 -7.60 10.17 6.30
C THR A 153 -8.79 10.60 5.46
N ALA A 154 -9.28 11.81 5.69
CA ALA A 154 -10.43 12.33 4.93
C ALA A 154 -10.09 12.53 3.46
N GLU A 155 -8.89 12.99 3.16
CA GLU A 155 -8.34 13.07 1.81
C GLU A 155 -7.08 12.20 1.72
N PHE A 156 -6.92 11.49 0.60
CA PHE A 156 -5.73 10.69 0.33
C PHE A 156 -5.45 10.60 -1.16
N LEU A 157 -4.20 10.35 -1.50
CA LEU A 157 -3.78 10.02 -2.87
C LEU A 157 -3.95 8.52 -3.09
N TRP A 158 -4.35 8.19 -4.30
CA TRP A 158 -4.51 6.82 -4.72
C TRP A 158 -4.30 6.62 -6.22
N GLN A 159 -4.36 5.40 -6.61
CA GLN A 159 -4.57 4.96 -7.98
C GLN A 159 -5.91 4.25 -8.01
N GLU A 160 -6.69 4.53 -9.04
CA GLU A 160 -7.90 3.80 -9.37
C GLU A 160 -7.90 3.45 -10.86
N GLY A 161 -8.17 2.20 -11.16
CA GLY A 161 -8.35 1.76 -12.53
C GLY A 161 -9.79 1.37 -12.80
N HIS A 162 -10.23 1.62 -14.02
CA HIS A 162 -11.58 1.33 -14.48
C HIS A 162 -11.52 0.83 -15.90
N THR A 163 -12.15 -0.31 -16.14
CA THR A 163 -12.12 -0.95 -17.46
C THR A 163 -13.50 -1.28 -17.97
N ALA A 164 -13.60 -1.44 -19.29
CA ALA A 164 -14.81 -1.91 -19.94
C ALA A 164 -14.45 -2.98 -20.98
N HIS A 165 -15.16 -4.09 -20.98
CA HIS A 165 -14.90 -5.27 -21.78
C HIS A 165 -16.15 -5.74 -22.52
N ALA A 166 -15.96 -6.48 -23.62
CA ALA A 166 -17.06 -7.07 -24.37
C ALA A 166 -17.67 -8.27 -23.68
N THR A 167 -16.88 -9.03 -22.92
CA THR A 167 -17.32 -10.29 -22.29
C THR A 167 -17.05 -10.32 -20.78
N ALA A 168 -17.83 -11.14 -20.07
CA ALA A 168 -17.63 -11.40 -18.65
C ALA A 168 -16.26 -12.05 -18.37
N GLY A 169 -15.81 -12.94 -19.28
CA GLY A 169 -14.55 -13.63 -19.16
C GLY A 169 -13.35 -12.67 -19.16
N GLU A 170 -13.33 -11.75 -20.13
CA GLU A 170 -12.29 -10.72 -20.22
C GLU A 170 -12.25 -9.84 -18.96
N ALA A 171 -13.41 -9.42 -18.46
CA ALA A 171 -13.48 -8.61 -17.24
C ALA A 171 -13.05 -9.38 -15.98
N GLU A 172 -13.33 -10.69 -15.90
CA GLU A 172 -12.85 -11.53 -14.79
C GLU A 172 -11.33 -11.73 -14.84
N GLU A 173 -10.80 -12.02 -16.03
CA GLU A 173 -9.34 -12.14 -16.26
C GLU A 173 -8.62 -10.86 -15.89
N GLU A 174 -9.16 -9.71 -16.28
CA GLU A 174 -8.66 -8.40 -15.91
C GLU A 174 -8.64 -8.20 -14.38
N THR A 175 -9.74 -8.53 -13.71
CA THR A 175 -9.87 -8.41 -12.25
C THR A 175 -8.79 -9.22 -11.52
N LEU A 176 -8.53 -10.45 -11.97
CA LEU A 176 -7.53 -11.34 -11.36
C LEU A 176 -6.10 -10.95 -11.73
N MET A 177 -5.87 -10.47 -12.96
CA MET A 177 -4.57 -9.97 -13.40
C MET A 177 -4.12 -8.77 -12.55
N ILE A 178 -5.01 -7.83 -12.30
CA ILE A 178 -4.70 -6.67 -11.45
C ILE A 178 -4.46 -7.07 -9.99
N LEU A 179 -5.22 -8.04 -9.47
CA LEU A 179 -4.97 -8.57 -8.13
C LEU A 179 -3.55 -9.14 -8.02
N ASP A 180 -3.08 -9.87 -9.04
CA ASP A 180 -1.72 -10.43 -9.09
C ASP A 180 -0.64 -9.34 -9.24
N ILE A 181 -0.90 -8.29 -10.03
CA ILE A 181 -0.03 -7.10 -10.11
C ILE A 181 0.13 -6.47 -8.72
N TYR A 182 -0.95 -6.26 -7.98
CA TYR A 182 -0.89 -5.71 -6.62
C TYR A 182 -0.12 -6.63 -5.67
N ARG A 183 -0.36 -7.94 -5.73
CA ARG A 183 0.37 -8.92 -4.92
C ARG A 183 1.87 -8.84 -5.19
N LYS A 184 2.28 -8.95 -6.45
CA LYS A 184 3.69 -8.86 -6.87
C LYS A 184 4.33 -7.53 -6.46
N PHE A 185 3.63 -6.42 -6.66
CA PHE A 185 4.11 -5.11 -6.24
C PHE A 185 4.37 -5.05 -4.72
N MET A 186 3.42 -5.54 -3.92
CA MET A 186 3.55 -5.56 -2.46
C MET A 186 4.70 -6.47 -2.01
N GLU A 187 4.87 -7.63 -2.63
CA GLU A 187 5.93 -8.57 -2.32
C GLU A 187 7.31 -8.04 -2.74
N ASP A 188 7.45 -7.60 -3.97
CA ASP A 188 8.77 -7.31 -4.57
C ASP A 188 9.25 -5.89 -4.29
N TRP A 189 8.35 -4.91 -4.18
CA TRP A 189 8.72 -3.51 -3.98
C TRP A 189 8.56 -3.07 -2.53
N ILE A 190 7.46 -3.41 -1.88
CA ILE A 190 7.24 -3.04 -0.48
C ILE A 190 7.88 -4.06 0.47
N GLY A 191 8.08 -5.31 0.04
CA GLY A 191 8.50 -6.40 0.94
C GLY A 191 7.40 -6.77 1.96
N MET A 192 6.14 -6.58 1.56
CA MET A 192 4.94 -6.80 2.38
C MET A 192 4.06 -7.86 1.71
N PRO A 193 4.38 -9.14 1.86
CA PRO A 193 3.68 -10.22 1.18
C PRO A 193 2.25 -10.39 1.72
N PRO A 194 1.19 -10.14 0.91
CA PRO A 194 -0.19 -10.34 1.32
C PRO A 194 -0.63 -11.79 1.12
N ILE A 195 -1.76 -12.17 1.73
CA ILE A 195 -2.63 -13.22 1.18
C ILE A 195 -3.66 -12.56 0.27
N THR A 196 -4.07 -13.26 -0.77
CA THR A 196 -5.12 -12.78 -1.70
C THR A 196 -6.34 -13.67 -1.62
N GLY A 197 -7.49 -13.14 -1.96
CA GLY A 197 -8.72 -13.92 -2.03
C GLY A 197 -9.97 -13.10 -2.28
N LEU A 198 -11.08 -13.82 -2.43
CA LEU A 198 -12.41 -13.27 -2.63
C LEU A 198 -12.95 -12.71 -1.30
N LYS A 199 -13.57 -11.55 -1.30
CA LYS A 199 -14.29 -11.01 -0.13
C LYS A 199 -15.62 -11.74 0.06
N SER A 200 -16.06 -11.85 1.33
CA SER A 200 -17.43 -12.29 1.62
C SER A 200 -18.48 -11.28 1.09
N GLU A 201 -19.72 -11.70 0.97
CA GLU A 201 -20.80 -10.83 0.51
C GLU A 201 -20.99 -9.59 1.39
N SER A 202 -20.75 -9.71 2.71
CA SER A 202 -20.85 -8.60 3.67
C SER A 202 -19.70 -7.60 3.59
N GLU A 203 -18.54 -8.00 3.06
CA GLU A 203 -17.32 -7.20 3.00
C GLU A 203 -16.94 -6.76 1.57
N LYS A 204 -17.75 -7.15 0.56
CA LYS A 204 -17.49 -6.75 -0.83
C LYS A 204 -17.78 -5.26 -1.06
N PHE A 205 -17.17 -4.72 -2.09
CA PHE A 205 -17.42 -3.33 -2.54
C PHE A 205 -18.88 -3.18 -3.00
N ALA A 206 -19.53 -2.11 -2.55
CA ALA A 206 -20.90 -1.78 -2.94
C ALA A 206 -20.99 -1.55 -4.46
N GLY A 207 -21.90 -2.24 -5.13
CA GLY A 207 -22.04 -2.23 -6.59
C GLY A 207 -21.21 -3.28 -7.33
N ALA A 208 -20.30 -4.01 -6.66
CA ALA A 208 -19.57 -5.11 -7.26
C ALA A 208 -20.33 -6.44 -7.19
N VAL A 209 -20.18 -7.27 -8.23
CA VAL A 209 -20.60 -8.66 -8.21
C VAL A 209 -19.63 -9.50 -7.37
N ARG A 210 -18.33 -9.29 -7.54
CA ARG A 210 -17.26 -9.92 -6.76
C ARG A 210 -16.16 -8.89 -6.45
N SER A 211 -15.58 -9.00 -5.27
CA SER A 211 -14.44 -8.19 -4.84
C SER A 211 -13.32 -9.09 -4.35
N TYR A 212 -12.11 -8.82 -4.81
CA TYR A 212 -10.91 -9.50 -4.36
C TYR A 212 -10.02 -8.52 -3.59
N SER A 213 -9.26 -9.01 -2.62
CA SER A 213 -8.37 -8.18 -1.82
C SER A 213 -6.98 -8.78 -1.63
N CYS A 214 -6.01 -7.89 -1.40
CA CYS A 214 -4.69 -8.19 -0.85
C CYS A 214 -4.72 -7.84 0.64
N GLU A 215 -4.53 -8.84 1.50
CA GLU A 215 -4.57 -8.70 2.96
C GLU A 215 -3.17 -8.96 3.54
N ALA A 216 -2.53 -7.91 4.05
CA ALA A 216 -1.19 -8.00 4.61
C ALA A 216 -1.22 -8.09 6.15
N LEU A 217 -0.27 -8.82 6.74
CA LEU A 217 -0.16 -8.95 8.18
C LEU A 217 0.88 -7.97 8.74
N MET A 218 0.44 -7.12 9.67
CA MET A 218 1.30 -6.15 10.33
C MET A 218 2.03 -6.76 11.52
N GLN A 219 3.00 -6.04 12.10
CA GLN A 219 3.82 -6.54 13.22
C GLN A 219 3.03 -6.73 14.52
N ASP A 220 1.89 -6.09 14.68
CA ASP A 220 0.97 -6.29 15.81
C ASP A 220 -0.09 -7.37 15.54
N ASN A 221 0.15 -8.20 14.54
CA ASN A 221 -0.70 -9.31 14.13
C ASN A 221 -2.14 -8.91 13.73
N LYS A 222 -2.32 -7.66 13.27
CA LYS A 222 -3.57 -7.25 12.61
C LYS A 222 -3.41 -7.23 11.10
N ALA A 223 -4.51 -7.53 10.42
CA ALA A 223 -4.58 -7.47 8.98
C ALA A 223 -4.79 -6.03 8.48
N LEU A 224 -4.14 -5.71 7.37
CA LEU A 224 -4.34 -4.48 6.61
C LEU A 224 -4.83 -4.83 5.21
N GLN A 225 -6.03 -4.38 4.84
CA GLN A 225 -6.47 -4.40 3.45
C GLN A 225 -5.63 -3.40 2.66
N ALA A 226 -4.75 -3.93 1.84
CA ALA A 226 -3.72 -3.16 1.16
C ALA A 226 -4.09 -2.77 -0.28
N GLY A 227 -4.94 -3.57 -0.95
CA GLY A 227 -5.44 -3.30 -2.30
C GLY A 227 -6.66 -4.14 -2.61
N THR A 228 -7.48 -3.67 -3.56
CA THR A 228 -8.69 -4.37 -3.99
C THR A 228 -8.87 -4.34 -5.49
N SER A 229 -9.45 -5.41 -6.03
CA SER A 229 -9.85 -5.51 -7.43
C SER A 229 -11.27 -6.07 -7.51
N HIS A 230 -12.12 -5.40 -8.29
CA HIS A 230 -13.56 -5.64 -8.31
C HIS A 230 -14.05 -6.01 -9.70
N PHE A 231 -14.72 -7.14 -9.80
CA PHE A 231 -15.55 -7.48 -10.94
C PHE A 231 -16.93 -6.85 -10.72
N LEU A 232 -17.21 -5.79 -11.46
CA LEU A 232 -18.46 -5.02 -11.33
C LEU A 232 -19.62 -5.62 -12.12
N GLY A 233 -19.33 -6.60 -12.99
CA GLY A 233 -20.34 -7.14 -13.90
C GLY A 233 -20.84 -6.07 -14.85
N GLN A 234 -22.15 -5.97 -14.99
CA GLN A 234 -22.83 -4.96 -15.83
C GLN A 234 -23.58 -3.90 -15.01
N ASN A 235 -23.40 -3.84 -13.69
CA ASN A 235 -24.18 -2.97 -12.80
C ASN A 235 -24.06 -1.49 -13.22
N PHE A 236 -22.85 -0.98 -13.34
CA PHE A 236 -22.60 0.40 -13.77
C PHE A 236 -22.91 0.62 -15.26
N ALA A 237 -22.62 -0.38 -16.12
CA ALA A 237 -22.94 -0.29 -17.54
C ALA A 237 -24.44 -0.09 -17.78
N ARG A 238 -25.29 -0.82 -17.04
CA ARG A 238 -26.76 -0.66 -17.13
C ARG A 238 -27.23 0.69 -16.63
N GLN A 239 -26.64 1.24 -15.60
CA GLN A 239 -27.05 2.52 -15.01
C GLN A 239 -26.67 3.73 -15.84
N PHE A 240 -25.51 3.67 -16.48
CA PHE A 240 -25.00 4.75 -17.34
C PHE A 240 -25.25 4.50 -18.83
N ASP A 241 -25.99 3.43 -19.17
CA ASP A 241 -26.32 3.03 -20.56
C ASP A 241 -25.05 2.80 -21.42
N LEU A 242 -24.02 2.22 -20.80
CA LEU A 242 -22.78 1.86 -21.49
C LEU A 242 -23.00 0.59 -22.31
N LYS A 243 -23.36 0.79 -23.58
CA LYS A 243 -23.66 -0.25 -24.55
C LYS A 243 -22.73 -0.18 -25.74
N PHE A 244 -22.60 -1.29 -26.42
CA PHE A 244 -21.86 -1.41 -27.69
C PHE A 244 -22.60 -2.31 -28.67
N GLN A 245 -22.35 -2.10 -29.94
CA GLN A 245 -22.79 -3.03 -30.96
C GLN A 245 -21.80 -4.19 -31.05
N SER A 246 -22.27 -5.39 -30.77
CA SER A 246 -21.48 -6.61 -30.86
C SER A 246 -21.15 -6.96 -32.33
N GLU A 247 -20.24 -7.90 -32.56
CA GLU A 247 -19.88 -8.36 -33.89
C GLU A 247 -21.06 -8.95 -34.63
N GLY A 248 -22.02 -9.55 -33.91
CA GLY A 248 -23.30 -10.04 -34.45
C GLY A 248 -24.33 -8.95 -34.75
N GLY A 249 -24.01 -7.66 -34.52
CA GLY A 249 -24.90 -6.53 -34.75
C GLY A 249 -25.93 -6.30 -33.66
N GLN A 250 -25.87 -6.97 -32.55
CA GLN A 250 -26.77 -6.80 -31.40
C GLN A 250 -26.22 -5.75 -30.45
N GLU A 251 -27.10 -5.03 -29.76
CA GLU A 251 -26.73 -4.08 -28.72
C GLU A 251 -26.57 -4.85 -27.40
N GLU A 252 -25.40 -4.70 -26.77
CA GLU A 252 -25.03 -5.39 -25.51
C GLU A 252 -24.46 -4.39 -24.50
N TYR A 253 -24.64 -4.65 -23.20
CA TYR A 253 -24.00 -3.89 -22.13
C TYR A 253 -22.56 -4.36 -21.92
N ALA A 254 -21.64 -3.42 -21.73
CA ALA A 254 -20.26 -3.73 -21.39
C ALA A 254 -20.12 -4.37 -20.00
N TRP A 255 -19.03 -5.11 -19.80
CA TRP A 255 -18.61 -5.66 -18.52
C TRP A 255 -17.52 -4.80 -17.91
N ASN A 256 -17.65 -4.47 -16.64
CA ASN A 256 -16.78 -3.49 -16.01
C ASN A 256 -15.95 -4.08 -14.87
N THR A 257 -14.78 -3.50 -14.65
CA THR A 257 -13.95 -3.71 -13.46
C THR A 257 -13.54 -2.39 -12.85
N SER A 258 -13.29 -2.37 -11.54
CA SER A 258 -12.59 -1.28 -10.87
C SER A 258 -11.59 -1.82 -9.86
N TRP A 259 -10.50 -1.10 -9.64
CA TRP A 259 -9.43 -1.57 -8.77
C TRP A 259 -8.61 -0.39 -8.25
N GLY A 260 -8.04 -0.54 -7.04
CA GLY A 260 -7.34 0.59 -6.43
C GLY A 260 -6.41 0.23 -5.28
N VAL A 261 -5.36 1.06 -5.16
CA VAL A 261 -4.46 1.14 -4.01
C VAL A 261 -4.19 2.59 -3.67
N SER A 262 -3.89 2.88 -2.42
CA SER A 262 -3.72 4.25 -1.94
C SER A 262 -2.41 4.45 -1.18
N THR A 263 -2.17 5.67 -0.75
CA THR A 263 -1.09 6.00 0.20
C THR A 263 -1.16 5.23 1.52
N ARG A 264 -2.23 4.44 1.76
CA ARG A 264 -2.27 3.43 2.84
C ARG A 264 -1.10 2.45 2.76
N LEU A 265 -0.57 2.16 1.58
CA LEU A 265 0.61 1.32 1.38
C LEU A 265 1.85 1.87 2.10
N ILE A 266 2.00 3.19 2.26
CA ILE A 266 3.07 3.79 3.07
C ILE A 266 2.86 3.44 4.55
N GLY A 267 1.62 3.51 5.03
CA GLY A 267 1.28 3.05 6.39
C GLY A 267 1.60 1.58 6.59
N GLY A 268 1.26 0.73 5.61
CA GLY A 268 1.62 -0.69 5.59
C GLY A 268 3.13 -0.89 5.64
N LEU A 269 3.92 -0.16 4.85
CA LEU A 269 5.38 -0.20 4.85
C LEU A 269 5.94 0.12 6.25
N VAL A 270 5.45 1.18 6.90
CA VAL A 270 5.86 1.54 8.27
C VAL A 270 5.58 0.40 9.24
N MET A 271 4.37 -0.15 9.22
CA MET A 271 3.94 -1.21 10.14
C MET A 271 4.58 -2.58 9.85
N THR A 272 5.04 -2.80 8.63
CA THR A 272 5.72 -4.04 8.23
C THR A 272 7.19 -4.05 8.62
N HIS A 273 7.90 -2.95 8.43
CA HIS A 273 9.36 -2.91 8.50
C HIS A 273 9.92 -2.06 9.62
N GLY A 274 9.21 -1.01 10.07
CA GLY A 274 9.71 -0.10 11.10
C GLY A 274 10.12 -0.81 12.39
N ASP A 275 11.09 -0.25 13.11
CA ASP A 275 11.57 -0.74 14.40
C ASP A 275 11.55 0.36 15.48
N ASP A 276 12.06 0.07 16.68
CA ASP A 276 12.09 1.03 17.79
C ASP A 276 13.13 2.16 17.60
N LYS A 277 13.87 2.15 16.47
CA LYS A 277 14.78 3.23 16.05
C LYS A 277 14.17 4.12 14.98
N GLY A 278 13.10 3.71 14.34
CA GLY A 278 12.38 4.46 13.32
C GLY A 278 11.97 3.65 12.09
N LEU A 279 11.86 4.34 10.97
CA LEU A 279 11.49 3.75 9.70
C LEU A 279 12.58 2.83 9.15
N ILE A 280 12.19 1.82 8.41
CA ILE A 280 13.05 1.03 7.51
C ILE A 280 12.38 1.09 6.14
N VAL A 281 13.07 1.70 5.16
CA VAL A 281 12.54 1.79 3.81
C VAL A 281 13.16 0.71 2.94
N PRO A 282 12.35 -0.15 2.33
CA PRO A 282 12.85 -1.12 1.35
C PRO A 282 13.66 -0.41 0.25
N PRO A 283 14.84 -0.89 -0.10
CA PRO A 283 15.74 -0.22 -1.04
C PRO A 283 15.11 0.18 -2.37
N ARG A 284 14.21 -0.62 -2.91
CA ARG A 284 13.53 -0.30 -4.17
C ARG A 284 12.65 0.96 -4.07
N LEU A 285 12.09 1.24 -2.88
CA LEU A 285 11.22 2.38 -2.63
C LEU A 285 11.93 3.57 -1.97
N ALA A 286 13.15 3.42 -1.47
CA ALA A 286 13.88 4.48 -0.78
C ALA A 286 14.19 5.67 -1.71
N PRO A 287 13.76 6.91 -1.42
CA PRO A 287 14.12 8.08 -2.22
C PRO A 287 15.65 8.33 -2.24
N THR A 288 16.31 7.94 -1.16
CA THR A 288 17.77 7.88 -1.02
C THR A 288 18.13 6.50 -0.51
N GLN A 289 18.89 5.75 -1.31
CA GLN A 289 19.36 4.41 -0.96
C GLN A 289 20.65 4.45 -0.15
N VAL A 290 21.52 5.41 -0.48
CA VAL A 290 22.79 5.65 0.21
C VAL A 290 22.89 7.13 0.57
N VAL A 291 23.06 7.42 1.85
CA VAL A 291 23.47 8.76 2.29
C VAL A 291 24.95 8.78 2.56
N ILE A 292 25.68 9.71 1.94
CA ILE A 292 27.11 9.92 2.23
C ILE A 292 27.23 11.09 3.23
N VAL A 293 27.89 10.82 4.35
CA VAL A 293 28.17 11.82 5.37
C VAL A 293 29.68 12.10 5.41
N PRO A 294 30.14 13.23 4.84
CA PRO A 294 31.53 13.60 4.91
C PRO A 294 31.89 14.00 6.34
N ILE A 295 33.06 13.55 6.81
CA ILE A 295 33.63 13.91 8.12
C ILE A 295 34.59 15.08 7.92
N LEU A 296 34.04 16.28 8.03
CA LEU A 296 34.77 17.53 7.82
C LEU A 296 35.55 17.91 9.08
N LYS A 297 36.89 17.92 9.00
CA LYS A 297 37.79 18.31 10.07
C LYS A 297 38.96 19.10 9.53
N GLY A 298 39.09 20.35 9.97
CA GLY A 298 40.25 21.21 9.70
C GLY A 298 40.46 21.49 8.20
N GLU A 299 41.72 21.55 7.80
CA GLU A 299 42.15 21.96 6.45
C GLU A 299 41.80 20.96 5.34
N ASP A 300 41.57 19.69 5.71
CA ASP A 300 41.26 18.60 4.76
C ASP A 300 39.82 18.60 4.27
N SER A 301 38.96 19.50 4.75
CA SER A 301 37.53 19.52 4.43
C SER A 301 37.25 19.62 2.92
N SER A 302 38.04 20.34 2.16
CA SER A 302 37.87 20.48 0.71
C SER A 302 38.13 19.16 -0.01
N LEU A 303 39.22 18.47 0.36
CA LEU A 303 39.58 17.18 -0.21
C LEU A 303 38.50 16.13 0.08
N VAL A 304 37.96 16.11 1.30
CA VAL A 304 36.87 15.18 1.68
C VAL A 304 35.61 15.45 0.87
N LEU A 305 35.25 16.71 0.66
CA LEU A 305 34.07 17.07 -0.15
C LEU A 305 34.24 16.69 -1.62
N GLU A 306 35.42 16.91 -2.19
CA GLU A 306 35.76 16.51 -3.56
C GLU A 306 35.65 14.99 -3.73
N LYS A 307 36.26 14.24 -2.83
CA LYS A 307 36.19 12.78 -2.82
C LYS A 307 34.77 12.26 -2.63
N THR A 308 34.03 12.87 -1.73
CA THR A 308 32.60 12.52 -1.50
C THR A 308 31.79 12.72 -2.80
N LYS A 309 32.08 13.79 -3.55
CA LYS A 309 31.39 14.04 -4.83
C LYS A 309 31.76 13.04 -5.94
N GLU A 310 33.03 12.63 -5.98
CA GLU A 310 33.48 11.57 -6.87
C GLU A 310 32.74 10.25 -6.60
N VAL A 311 32.69 9.83 -5.33
CA VAL A 311 31.98 8.60 -4.92
C VAL A 311 30.48 8.69 -5.20
N GLU A 312 29.84 9.84 -4.93
CA GLU A 312 28.45 10.08 -5.29
C GLU A 312 28.20 9.85 -6.78
N ASN A 313 29.05 10.42 -7.65
CA ASN A 313 28.88 10.30 -9.09
C ASN A 313 29.03 8.83 -9.55
N ARG A 314 29.98 8.11 -8.98
CA ARG A 314 30.20 6.68 -9.28
C ARG A 314 29.01 5.82 -8.87
N LEU A 315 28.46 6.04 -7.66
CA LEU A 315 27.25 5.34 -7.20
C LEU A 315 26.02 5.67 -8.08
N LYS A 316 25.87 6.94 -8.47
CA LYS A 316 24.79 7.34 -9.40
C LYS A 316 24.95 6.68 -10.78
N ALA A 317 26.17 6.57 -11.29
CA ALA A 317 26.45 5.84 -12.54
C ALA A 317 26.12 4.35 -12.43
N ALA A 318 26.20 3.76 -11.24
CA ALA A 318 25.77 2.40 -10.92
C ALA A 318 24.24 2.28 -10.66
N GLY A 319 23.45 3.33 -10.90
CA GLY A 319 22.00 3.33 -10.74
C GLY A 319 21.49 3.55 -9.28
N VAL A 320 22.39 3.90 -8.36
CA VAL A 320 22.06 4.09 -6.94
C VAL A 320 21.57 5.52 -6.67
N ARG A 321 20.45 5.66 -5.96
CA ARG A 321 19.94 6.96 -5.49
C ARG A 321 20.73 7.43 -4.27
N VAL A 322 21.57 8.43 -4.46
CA VAL A 322 22.53 8.90 -3.46
C VAL A 322 22.25 10.35 -3.07
N LYS A 323 22.47 10.66 -1.79
CA LYS A 323 22.45 12.02 -1.26
C LYS A 323 23.68 12.27 -0.38
N ILE A 324 24.31 13.44 -0.54
CA ILE A 324 25.37 13.91 0.35
C ILE A 324 24.74 14.77 1.45
N ASP A 325 25.06 14.50 2.71
CA ASP A 325 24.73 15.37 3.84
C ASP A 325 25.98 16.10 4.33
N ALA A 326 26.29 17.21 3.65
CA ALA A 326 27.44 18.06 3.94
C ALA A 326 27.13 19.22 4.90
N ARG A 327 25.98 19.20 5.62
CA ARG A 327 25.66 20.25 6.61
C ARG A 327 26.80 20.39 7.62
N ASP A 328 27.33 21.60 7.81
CA ASP A 328 28.44 21.91 8.71
C ASP A 328 28.01 22.33 10.11
N ASN A 329 26.76 22.81 10.23
CA ASN A 329 26.15 23.25 11.48
C ASN A 329 25.56 22.09 12.32
N VAL A 330 25.71 20.84 11.88
CA VAL A 330 25.17 19.64 12.52
C VAL A 330 26.27 18.61 12.69
N SER A 331 26.41 18.06 13.90
CA SER A 331 27.41 17.03 14.16
C SER A 331 27.12 15.72 13.39
N PRO A 332 28.15 14.94 13.02
CA PRO A 332 27.95 13.66 12.32
C PRO A 332 27.00 12.72 13.05
N GLY A 333 27.04 12.64 14.39
CA GLY A 333 26.15 11.79 15.17
C GLY A 333 24.67 12.15 15.03
N VAL A 334 24.34 13.44 14.96
CA VAL A 334 22.96 13.89 14.71
C VAL A 334 22.50 13.51 13.30
N LYS A 335 23.36 13.69 12.29
CA LYS A 335 23.07 13.25 10.90
C LYS A 335 22.80 11.75 10.85
N TYR A 336 23.63 10.95 11.53
CA TYR A 336 23.45 9.49 11.59
C TYR A 336 22.09 9.10 12.15
N TYR A 337 21.66 9.74 13.23
CA TYR A 337 20.41 9.51 13.89
C TYR A 337 19.20 9.95 13.03
N GLU A 338 19.28 11.10 12.36
CA GLU A 338 18.24 11.59 11.46
C GLU A 338 18.02 10.63 10.28
N TRP A 339 19.10 10.18 9.62
CA TRP A 339 19.01 9.27 8.48
C TRP A 339 18.61 7.86 8.88
N GLU A 340 18.98 7.43 10.08
CA GLU A 340 18.51 6.17 10.65
C GLU A 340 17.01 6.20 10.90
N ARG A 341 16.47 7.28 11.49
CA ARG A 341 15.02 7.45 11.67
C ARG A 341 14.26 7.45 10.36
N LYS A 342 14.81 8.08 9.32
CA LYS A 342 14.24 8.10 7.97
C LYS A 342 14.32 6.75 7.26
N GLY A 343 15.04 5.80 7.82
CA GLY A 343 15.11 4.44 7.29
C GLY A 343 15.93 4.30 6.02
N VAL A 344 16.93 5.17 5.80
CA VAL A 344 17.83 5.07 4.64
C VAL A 344 18.58 3.74 4.70
N PRO A 345 18.58 2.92 3.63
CA PRO A 345 19.18 1.59 3.64
C PRO A 345 20.65 1.55 4.05
N TYR A 346 21.46 2.43 3.46
CA TYR A 346 22.89 2.49 3.77
C TYR A 346 23.36 3.92 4.06
N ARG A 347 24.27 4.05 5.02
CA ARG A 347 25.04 5.26 5.27
C ARG A 347 26.50 4.99 4.99
N MET A 348 27.14 5.85 4.21
CA MET A 348 28.56 5.84 3.94
C MET A 348 29.21 7.04 4.60
N GLU A 349 30.34 6.84 5.27
CA GLU A 349 31.10 7.92 5.89
C GLU A 349 32.46 8.00 5.21
N ILE A 350 32.90 9.22 4.90
CA ILE A 350 34.19 9.50 4.27
C ILE A 350 34.88 10.61 5.04
N GLY A 351 36.05 10.31 5.58
CA GLY A 351 36.90 11.27 6.29
C GLY A 351 38.36 11.21 5.79
N PRO A 352 39.25 12.09 6.29
CA PRO A 352 40.65 12.14 5.84
C PRO A 352 41.35 10.79 5.94
N LYS A 353 41.18 10.07 7.05
CA LYS A 353 41.79 8.75 7.27
C LYS A 353 41.25 7.66 6.33
N ASP A 354 40.02 7.81 5.88
CA ASP A 354 39.43 6.86 4.93
C ASP A 354 40.02 7.07 3.54
N ILE A 355 40.24 8.34 3.16
CA ILE A 355 40.88 8.72 1.88
C ILE A 355 42.33 8.19 1.84
N GLU A 356 43.11 8.38 2.92
CA GLU A 356 44.49 7.88 3.01
C GLU A 356 44.57 6.35 2.79
N LYS A 357 43.53 5.60 3.21
CA LYS A 357 43.47 4.14 3.12
C LYS A 357 42.74 3.64 1.87
N GLY A 358 42.20 4.53 1.05
CA GLY A 358 41.33 4.13 -0.06
C GLY A 358 40.09 3.36 0.38
N SER A 359 39.56 3.68 1.56
CA SER A 359 38.43 2.99 2.18
C SER A 359 37.28 3.91 2.49
N VAL A 360 36.12 3.34 2.81
CA VAL A 360 34.93 4.04 3.32
C VAL A 360 34.38 3.28 4.53
N ALA A 361 33.72 3.99 5.44
CA ALA A 361 32.95 3.32 6.48
C ALA A 361 31.51 3.16 6.01
N LEU A 362 31.03 1.92 5.91
CA LEU A 362 29.69 1.57 5.48
C LEU A 362 28.86 1.08 6.65
N ALA A 363 27.69 1.66 6.86
CA ALA A 363 26.74 1.27 7.90
C ALA A 363 25.39 0.93 7.29
N ARG A 364 24.85 -0.26 7.58
CA ARG A 364 23.55 -0.73 7.13
C ARG A 364 22.48 -0.38 8.15
N ARG A 365 21.25 -0.05 7.67
CA ARG A 365 20.12 0.31 8.55
C ARG A 365 19.70 -0.86 9.46
N VAL A 366 19.60 -2.04 8.91
CA VAL A 366 19.33 -3.29 9.63
C VAL A 366 20.49 -4.25 9.41
N VAL A 367 20.91 -4.92 10.46
CA VAL A 367 21.94 -5.97 10.40
C VAL A 367 21.40 -7.24 11.02
N PRO A 368 21.75 -8.41 10.48
CA PRO A 368 21.49 -9.68 11.12
C PRO A 368 22.08 -9.73 12.54
N ASP A 369 21.48 -10.53 13.40
CA ASP A 369 21.97 -10.71 14.77
C ASP A 369 23.42 -11.25 14.78
N GLY A 370 24.26 -10.56 15.53
CA GLY A 370 25.70 -10.91 15.63
C GLY A 370 26.62 -10.18 14.65
N ASP A 371 26.07 -9.51 13.65
CA ASP A 371 26.85 -8.76 12.68
C ASP A 371 27.19 -7.34 13.15
N LYS A 372 28.30 -6.80 12.61
CA LYS A 372 28.70 -5.41 12.88
C LYS A 372 27.88 -4.47 12.02
N ARG A 373 27.22 -3.52 12.66
CA ARG A 373 26.44 -2.48 12.00
C ARG A 373 27.28 -1.57 11.07
N LYS A 374 28.58 -1.41 11.37
CA LYS A 374 29.53 -0.59 10.63
C LYS A 374 30.75 -1.41 10.27
N SER A 375 31.10 -1.39 8.99
CA SER A 375 32.30 -2.02 8.44
C SER A 375 33.15 -0.98 7.72
N PHE A 376 34.46 -1.26 7.60
CA PHE A 376 35.38 -0.50 6.78
C PHE A 376 35.73 -1.36 5.56
N VAL A 377 35.45 -0.87 4.38
CA VAL A 377 35.62 -1.58 3.13
C VAL A 377 36.38 -0.70 2.13
N LEU A 378 37.06 -1.31 1.16
CA LEU A 378 37.70 -0.56 0.08
C LEU A 378 36.63 0.23 -0.70
N GLU A 379 36.92 1.47 -1.04
CA GLU A 379 35.99 2.36 -1.73
C GLU A 379 35.48 1.74 -3.04
N ASP A 380 36.39 1.22 -3.87
CA ASP A 380 36.06 0.61 -5.15
C ASP A 380 35.12 -0.59 -4.98
N GLN A 381 35.36 -1.41 -3.96
CA GLN A 381 34.52 -2.54 -3.61
C GLN A 381 33.12 -2.06 -3.15
N ALA A 382 33.08 -1.07 -2.23
CA ALA A 382 31.82 -0.53 -1.74
C ALA A 382 30.93 0.02 -2.87
N VAL A 383 31.52 0.71 -3.85
CA VAL A 383 30.80 1.25 -5.01
C VAL A 383 30.33 0.13 -5.94
N ALA A 384 31.20 -0.84 -6.25
CA ALA A 384 30.87 -1.93 -7.17
C ALA A 384 29.78 -2.87 -6.62
N GLU A 385 29.82 -3.17 -5.32
CA GLU A 385 28.90 -4.10 -4.67
C GLU A 385 27.58 -3.47 -4.21
N MET A 386 27.48 -2.14 -4.15
CA MET A 386 26.30 -1.45 -3.60
C MET A 386 24.97 -1.88 -4.24
N PRO A 387 24.85 -2.02 -5.56
CA PRO A 387 23.60 -2.51 -6.16
C PRO A 387 23.18 -3.89 -5.62
N ASN A 388 24.12 -4.82 -5.48
CA ASN A 388 23.86 -6.17 -4.96
C ASN A 388 23.48 -6.12 -3.47
N LEU A 389 24.19 -5.32 -2.67
CA LEU A 389 23.88 -5.13 -1.24
C LEU A 389 22.48 -4.56 -1.01
N LEU A 390 22.02 -3.67 -1.88
CA LEU A 390 20.65 -3.14 -1.83
C LEU A 390 19.63 -4.22 -2.21
N GLU A 391 19.90 -5.05 -3.19
CA GLU A 391 19.00 -6.14 -3.59
C GLU A 391 18.92 -7.25 -2.53
N GLU A 392 20.05 -7.61 -1.92
CA GLU A 392 20.10 -8.52 -0.77
C GLU A 392 19.25 -7.98 0.38
N PHE A 393 19.39 -6.69 0.70
CA PHE A 393 18.59 -6.06 1.76
C PHE A 393 17.10 -6.07 1.43
N GLN A 394 16.71 -5.81 0.18
CA GLN A 394 15.33 -5.90 -0.28
C GLN A 394 14.76 -7.31 -0.06
N THR A 395 15.52 -8.32 -0.44
CA THR A 395 15.14 -9.74 -0.31
C THR A 395 14.98 -10.14 1.15
N GLU A 396 15.92 -9.76 2.02
CA GLU A 396 15.85 -10.06 3.45
C GLU A 396 14.62 -9.45 4.13
N LEU A 397 14.24 -8.21 3.78
CA LEU A 397 13.03 -7.57 4.31
C LEU A 397 11.76 -8.32 3.89
N ARG A 398 11.71 -8.76 2.64
CA ARG A 398 10.60 -9.57 2.13
C ARG A 398 10.53 -10.91 2.85
N ASP A 399 11.63 -11.63 2.93
CA ASP A 399 11.68 -12.98 3.50
C ASP A 399 11.37 -12.96 5.01
N ALA A 400 11.84 -11.96 5.74
CA ALA A 400 11.47 -11.75 7.15
C ALA A 400 9.95 -11.50 7.31
N SER A 401 9.33 -10.82 6.36
CA SER A 401 7.88 -10.56 6.38
C SER A 401 7.08 -11.80 6.03
N VAL A 402 7.56 -12.64 5.08
CA VAL A 402 6.97 -13.95 4.78
C VAL A 402 7.02 -14.83 6.01
N ALA A 403 8.21 -14.98 6.63
CA ALA A 403 8.40 -15.80 7.84
C ALA A 403 7.44 -15.37 8.96
N ARG A 404 7.37 -14.07 9.26
CA ARG A 404 6.44 -13.53 10.27
C ARG A 404 4.99 -13.85 9.95
N ARG A 405 4.54 -13.73 8.69
CA ARG A 405 3.17 -14.08 8.30
C ARG A 405 2.90 -15.55 8.56
N GLU A 406 3.78 -16.45 8.12
CA GLU A 406 3.59 -17.90 8.29
C GLU A 406 3.63 -18.32 9.76
N GLU A 407 4.55 -17.79 10.56
CA GLU A 407 4.67 -18.05 12.00
C GLU A 407 3.43 -17.63 12.79
N ASN A 408 2.73 -16.58 12.32
CA ASN A 408 1.52 -16.05 12.95
C ASN A 408 0.23 -16.47 12.25
N THR A 409 0.29 -17.45 11.34
CA THR A 409 -0.88 -18.04 10.69
C THR A 409 -1.24 -19.37 11.37
N VAL A 410 -2.45 -19.45 11.88
CA VAL A 410 -3.00 -20.68 12.52
C VAL A 410 -4.01 -21.33 11.58
N ARG A 411 -3.88 -22.64 11.40
CA ARG A 411 -4.74 -23.44 10.54
C ARG A 411 -5.33 -24.62 11.31
N GLY A 412 -6.44 -25.17 10.81
CA GLY A 412 -7.07 -26.35 11.41
C GLY A 412 -7.91 -26.06 12.64
N VAL A 413 -8.32 -24.81 12.84
CA VAL A 413 -9.26 -24.38 13.87
C VAL A 413 -10.68 -24.78 13.46
N ASN A 414 -11.44 -25.38 14.38
CA ASN A 414 -12.74 -25.99 14.08
C ASN A 414 -13.91 -25.39 14.87
N THR A 415 -13.63 -24.56 15.88
CA THR A 415 -14.66 -23.93 16.73
C THR A 415 -14.39 -22.44 16.92
N ILE A 416 -15.46 -21.67 17.24
CA ILE A 416 -15.33 -20.25 17.55
C ILE A 416 -14.44 -20.02 18.79
N ASN A 417 -14.52 -20.93 19.78
CA ASN A 417 -13.68 -20.83 20.98
C ASN A 417 -12.19 -20.99 20.63
N GLU A 418 -11.83 -22.00 19.84
CA GLU A 418 -10.45 -22.18 19.35
C GLU A 418 -9.97 -20.99 18.51
N LEU A 419 -10.84 -20.42 17.68
CA LEU A 419 -10.55 -19.20 16.92
C LEU A 419 -10.26 -18.03 17.87
N GLN A 420 -11.07 -17.84 18.89
CA GLN A 420 -10.87 -16.77 19.86
C GLN A 420 -9.58 -16.97 20.66
N GLU A 421 -9.32 -18.19 21.14
CA GLU A 421 -8.10 -18.54 21.84
C GLU A 421 -6.84 -18.28 20.98
N ALA A 422 -6.88 -18.65 19.70
CA ALA A 422 -5.80 -18.37 18.76
C ALA A 422 -5.54 -16.86 18.61
N LEU A 423 -6.60 -16.07 18.38
CA LEU A 423 -6.49 -14.62 18.24
C LEU A 423 -6.05 -13.92 19.53
N ASP A 424 -6.49 -14.38 20.69
CA ASP A 424 -6.09 -13.85 22.00
C ASP A 424 -4.66 -14.27 22.35
N GLY A 425 -4.22 -15.43 21.84
CA GLY A 425 -2.83 -15.90 21.89
C GLY A 425 -1.87 -15.17 20.93
N GLY A 426 -2.40 -14.22 20.11
CA GLY A 426 -1.60 -13.39 19.23
C GLY A 426 -1.50 -13.87 17.79
N ALA A 427 -2.35 -14.82 17.35
CA ALA A 427 -2.42 -15.19 15.94
C ALA A 427 -2.83 -14.00 15.06
N GLY A 428 -2.21 -13.91 13.89
CA GLY A 428 -2.53 -12.93 12.87
C GLY A 428 -3.69 -13.40 11.98
N PHE A 429 -3.43 -14.39 11.13
CA PHE A 429 -4.47 -15.05 10.35
C PHE A 429 -4.88 -16.38 10.99
N VAL A 430 -6.18 -16.62 11.08
CA VAL A 430 -6.74 -17.92 11.52
C VAL A 430 -7.64 -18.47 10.42
N PHE A 431 -7.30 -19.66 9.91
CA PHE A 431 -8.00 -20.30 8.82
C PHE A 431 -9.00 -21.31 9.36
N THR A 432 -10.26 -21.21 8.94
CA THR A 432 -11.33 -22.10 9.37
C THR A 432 -12.25 -22.47 8.20
N GLY A 433 -13.06 -23.51 8.39
CA GLY A 433 -14.19 -23.76 7.52
C GLY A 433 -15.34 -22.80 7.76
N TRP A 434 -16.04 -22.43 6.69
CA TRP A 434 -17.23 -21.60 6.72
C TRP A 434 -18.32 -22.17 5.80
N ASN A 435 -19.57 -22.12 6.23
CA ASN A 435 -20.72 -22.65 5.49
C ASN A 435 -21.35 -21.66 4.50
N GLY A 436 -20.78 -20.45 4.36
CA GLY A 436 -21.31 -19.39 3.49
C GLY A 436 -22.42 -18.55 4.12
N ASP A 437 -22.80 -18.82 5.37
CA ASP A 437 -23.88 -18.09 6.04
C ASP A 437 -23.35 -16.77 6.65
N PRO A 438 -23.87 -15.58 6.24
CA PRO A 438 -23.50 -14.30 6.82
C PRO A 438 -23.76 -14.19 8.32
N SER A 439 -24.74 -14.92 8.86
CA SER A 439 -25.02 -14.89 10.31
C SER A 439 -23.88 -15.46 11.14
N VAL A 440 -23.16 -16.45 10.62
CA VAL A 440 -21.95 -16.99 11.24
C VAL A 440 -20.83 -15.95 11.25
N GLU A 441 -20.68 -15.20 10.16
CA GLU A 441 -19.70 -14.11 10.08
C GLU A 441 -19.96 -13.05 11.13
N GLU A 442 -21.23 -12.65 11.29
CA GLU A 442 -21.62 -11.65 12.29
C GLU A 442 -21.46 -12.16 13.73
N GLU A 443 -21.80 -13.43 14.00
CA GLU A 443 -21.58 -14.07 15.30
C GLU A 443 -20.09 -14.06 15.68
N VAL A 444 -19.23 -14.54 14.79
CA VAL A 444 -17.78 -14.57 15.01
C VAL A 444 -17.23 -13.16 15.24
N LYS A 445 -17.62 -12.18 14.41
CA LYS A 445 -17.24 -10.77 14.57
C LYS A 445 -17.69 -10.21 15.91
N GLY A 446 -18.89 -10.52 16.34
CA GLY A 446 -19.42 -10.10 17.64
C GLY A 446 -18.58 -10.59 18.81
N LEU A 447 -18.19 -11.85 18.79
CA LEU A 447 -17.42 -12.52 19.86
C LEU A 447 -15.93 -12.16 19.85
N THR A 448 -15.30 -12.18 18.69
CA THR A 448 -13.83 -12.15 18.57
C THR A 448 -13.26 -10.82 18.11
N LYS A 449 -14.09 -9.94 17.54
CA LYS A 449 -13.71 -8.71 16.82
C LYS A 449 -12.90 -8.98 15.54
N ALA A 450 -12.79 -10.22 15.09
CA ALA A 450 -12.22 -10.57 13.80
C ALA A 450 -13.30 -10.58 12.72
N THR A 451 -12.89 -10.30 11.49
CA THR A 451 -13.73 -10.39 10.30
C THR A 451 -13.13 -11.38 9.30
N ILE A 452 -13.95 -11.91 8.38
CA ILE A 452 -13.42 -12.64 7.23
C ILE A 452 -12.62 -11.66 6.37
N ARG A 453 -11.31 -11.88 6.29
CA ARG A 453 -10.46 -11.05 5.43
C ARG A 453 -10.65 -11.40 3.97
N CYS A 454 -10.61 -12.71 3.69
CA CYS A 454 -10.91 -13.25 2.37
C CYS A 454 -11.23 -14.75 2.43
N LEU A 455 -11.85 -15.26 1.35
CA LEU A 455 -11.84 -16.65 0.95
C LEU A 455 -10.54 -16.82 0.16
N PRO A 456 -9.51 -17.48 0.71
CA PRO A 456 -8.16 -17.42 0.17
C PRO A 456 -8.07 -18.00 -1.24
N SER A 457 -7.22 -17.37 -2.08
CA SER A 457 -6.81 -17.92 -3.36
C SER A 457 -6.13 -19.27 -3.17
N GLU A 458 -6.14 -20.11 -4.20
CA GLU A 458 -5.70 -21.51 -4.13
C GLU A 458 -4.32 -21.68 -3.47
N GLU A 459 -3.38 -20.82 -3.79
CA GLU A 459 -2.01 -20.84 -3.27
C GLU A 459 -1.91 -20.61 -1.74
N PHE A 460 -2.93 -19.97 -1.13
CA PHE A 460 -2.96 -19.67 0.30
C PHE A 460 -3.86 -20.63 1.10
N ARG A 461 -4.56 -21.52 0.43
CA ARG A 461 -5.45 -22.49 1.09
C ARG A 461 -4.66 -23.53 1.88
N SER A 462 -5.33 -24.07 2.89
CA SER A 462 -4.83 -25.25 3.59
C SER A 462 -4.79 -26.46 2.64
N PRO A 463 -3.84 -27.37 2.79
CA PRO A 463 -3.76 -28.59 1.98
C PRO A 463 -5.03 -29.44 2.01
N ARG A 464 -5.84 -29.26 3.06
CA ARG A 464 -7.16 -29.90 3.20
C ARG A 464 -8.15 -28.85 3.67
N THR A 465 -9.21 -28.62 2.89
CA THR A 465 -10.33 -27.76 3.30
C THR A 465 -10.99 -28.32 4.55
N PRO A 466 -11.22 -27.50 5.58
CA PRO A 466 -11.95 -27.92 6.78
C PRO A 466 -13.35 -28.43 6.43
N VAL A 467 -13.75 -29.57 7.00
CA VAL A 467 -15.03 -30.24 6.70
C VAL A 467 -16.19 -29.57 7.40
N LYS A 468 -15.95 -28.95 8.58
CA LYS A 468 -17.00 -28.35 9.41
C LYS A 468 -16.91 -26.87 9.43
N CYS A 469 -18.05 -26.19 9.49
CA CYS A 469 -18.12 -24.76 9.77
C CYS A 469 -17.64 -24.47 11.20
N VAL A 470 -16.91 -23.37 11.38
CA VAL A 470 -16.34 -22.92 12.66
C VAL A 470 -17.40 -22.71 13.76
N SER A 471 -18.65 -22.37 13.38
CA SER A 471 -19.79 -22.25 14.32
C SER A 471 -20.38 -23.60 14.75
N GLY A 472 -19.96 -24.69 14.13
CA GLY A 472 -20.59 -26.01 14.31
C GLY A 472 -21.94 -26.17 13.59
N SER A 473 -22.41 -25.16 12.88
CA SER A 473 -23.71 -25.14 12.19
C SER A 473 -23.68 -25.79 10.79
N GLY A 474 -23.15 -27.01 10.67
CA GLY A 474 -23.15 -27.77 9.42
C GLY A 474 -21.78 -27.95 8.77
N GLU A 475 -21.82 -28.39 7.51
CA GLU A 475 -20.61 -28.61 6.72
C GLU A 475 -20.03 -27.28 6.19
N SER A 476 -18.73 -27.25 6.03
CA SER A 476 -18.03 -26.12 5.39
C SER A 476 -18.20 -26.23 3.88
N VAL A 477 -18.48 -25.10 3.23
CA VAL A 477 -18.48 -24.99 1.77
C VAL A 477 -17.16 -24.41 1.26
N THR A 478 -16.43 -23.70 2.13
CA THR A 478 -15.15 -23.08 1.79
C THR A 478 -14.30 -22.82 3.03
N GLU A 479 -13.01 -22.59 2.82
CA GLU A 479 -12.10 -22.08 3.84
C GLU A 479 -12.08 -20.55 3.80
N VAL A 480 -11.97 -19.93 4.98
CA VAL A 480 -11.86 -18.46 5.13
C VAL A 480 -10.70 -18.09 6.07
N ALA A 481 -10.11 -16.95 5.83
CA ALA A 481 -9.08 -16.37 6.68
C ALA A 481 -9.69 -15.26 7.57
N TRP A 482 -9.64 -15.45 8.88
CA TRP A 482 -10.06 -14.47 9.88
C TRP A 482 -8.87 -13.67 10.40
N ALA A 483 -9.07 -12.40 10.68
CA ALA A 483 -8.12 -11.59 11.45
C ALA A 483 -8.82 -10.39 12.07
N ARG A 484 -8.23 -9.86 13.15
CA ARG A 484 -8.50 -8.49 13.58
C ARG A 484 -7.84 -7.55 12.58
N ALA A 485 -8.44 -6.41 12.26
CA ALA A 485 -7.99 -5.53 11.20
C ALA A 485 -7.96 -4.06 11.59
N TYR A 486 -7.26 -3.26 10.79
CA TYR A 486 -7.20 -1.81 10.86
C TYR A 486 -8.42 -1.13 10.23
#